data_0b72ff91baeb2b716e67d42cc05dc0e1
#
_entry.id   0b72ff91baeb2b716e67d42cc05dc0e1
#
_cell.length_a   1.000
_cell.length_b   1.000
_cell.length_c   1.000
_cell.angle_alpha   90.00
_cell.angle_beta   90.00
_cell.angle_gamma   90.00
#
_symmetry.space_group_name_H-M   'P 1'
#
loop_
_entity.id
_entity.type
_entity.pdbx_description
1 polymer ?
#
loop_
_entity_poly.entity_id
_entity_poly.type
_entity_poly.pdbx_seq_one_letter_code
_entity_poly.pdbx_strand_id
1 'polypeptide(L)'
;RRGMATLTIDGPGQGESNVRETWVTLDNFERAGSAAIDFLEKTPGIDASRIGAYGWSMGSYWVPRIAAHDSRLKAIVGAMGVYGQKDTIFMHSKPAYRANYKYMANVYDDAQFDEMAAQMSLAPLVDQIKCPTLLAMGEFDELCPLEDAENFFESLQCPKELWVYENETHTFGSRLPDFYLHVADWLRDAIDGKIAAGHAKRIDHPAR
;
A
#
# COMPACT_ATOMS: atom_id res chain seq x y z
N ARG A 1 -18.30 -12.40 -3.38
CA ARG A 1 -18.07 -12.08 -4.80
C ARG A 1 -18.78 -10.75 -5.12
N ARG A 2 -18.00 -9.76 -5.55
CA ARG A 2 -18.50 -8.39 -5.82
C ARG A 2 -18.39 -7.99 -7.28
N GLY A 3 -18.19 -8.97 -8.19
CA GLY A 3 -18.04 -8.71 -9.62
C GLY A 3 -16.69 -8.08 -10.01
N MET A 4 -15.70 -8.13 -9.11
CA MET A 4 -14.33 -7.70 -9.41
C MET A 4 -13.44 -8.90 -9.73
N ALA A 5 -12.60 -8.76 -10.74
CA ALA A 5 -11.45 -9.61 -10.98
C ALA A 5 -10.24 -9.13 -10.14
N THR A 6 -9.34 -10.03 -9.84
CA THR A 6 -8.11 -9.69 -9.10
C THR A 6 -6.88 -10.19 -9.87
N LEU A 7 -5.87 -9.33 -9.92
CA LEU A 7 -4.52 -9.68 -10.36
C LEU A 7 -3.58 -9.50 -9.17
N THR A 8 -2.86 -10.55 -8.82
CA THR A 8 -1.78 -10.48 -7.83
C THR A 8 -0.44 -10.53 -8.56
N ILE A 9 0.47 -9.68 -8.17
CA ILE A 9 1.81 -9.60 -8.78
C ILE A 9 2.89 -9.81 -7.72
N ASP A 10 3.95 -10.50 -8.10
CA ASP A 10 5.24 -10.46 -7.43
C ASP A 10 6.06 -9.32 -8.06
N GLY A 11 6.12 -8.20 -7.37
CA GLY A 11 6.90 -7.05 -7.83
C GLY A 11 8.41 -7.25 -7.71
N PRO A 12 9.21 -6.24 -8.08
CA PRO A 12 10.67 -6.32 -7.99
C PRO A 12 11.14 -6.79 -6.61
N GLY A 13 12.07 -7.71 -6.59
CA GLY A 13 12.62 -8.32 -5.37
C GLY A 13 11.74 -9.38 -4.71
N GLN A 14 10.51 -9.61 -5.18
CA GLN A 14 9.58 -10.60 -4.63
C GLN A 14 9.52 -11.86 -5.51
N GLY A 15 9.28 -13.02 -4.87
CA GLY A 15 8.99 -14.30 -5.52
C GLY A 15 9.82 -14.59 -6.76
N GLU A 16 9.16 -14.82 -7.89
CA GLU A 16 9.84 -15.10 -9.17
C GLU A 16 10.67 -13.93 -9.70
N SER A 17 10.28 -12.69 -9.40
CA SER A 17 11.05 -11.51 -9.83
C SER A 17 12.44 -11.51 -9.19
N ASN A 18 12.54 -11.89 -7.91
CA ASN A 18 13.82 -12.02 -7.23
C ASN A 18 14.67 -13.15 -7.83
N VAL A 19 14.08 -14.33 -8.09
CA VAL A 19 14.76 -15.47 -8.73
C VAL A 19 15.27 -15.10 -10.13
N ARG A 20 14.61 -14.19 -10.82
CA ARG A 20 15.01 -13.67 -12.16
C ARG A 20 15.91 -12.44 -12.05
N GLU A 21 16.50 -12.19 -10.89
CA GLU A 21 17.43 -11.08 -10.64
C GLU A 21 16.83 -9.69 -10.93
N THR A 22 15.50 -9.56 -10.76
CA THR A 22 14.80 -8.28 -10.82
C THR A 22 14.68 -7.73 -9.40
N TRP A 23 15.73 -7.07 -8.95
CA TRP A 23 15.84 -6.54 -7.60
C TRP A 23 14.97 -5.31 -7.37
N VAL A 24 14.51 -5.10 -6.13
CA VAL A 24 13.80 -3.86 -5.78
C VAL A 24 14.76 -2.68 -5.74
N THR A 25 14.35 -1.57 -6.32
CA THR A 25 15.04 -0.28 -6.23
C THR A 25 14.11 0.76 -5.59
N LEU A 26 14.58 1.98 -5.46
CA LEU A 26 13.80 3.08 -4.89
C LEU A 26 12.57 3.47 -5.72
N ASP A 27 12.55 3.13 -7.02
CA ASP A 27 11.60 3.65 -8.01
C ASP A 27 10.98 2.61 -8.96
N ASN A 28 11.36 1.33 -8.91
CA ASN A 28 10.92 0.39 -9.94
C ASN A 28 9.58 -0.31 -9.66
N PHE A 29 9.01 -0.14 -8.46
CA PHE A 29 7.66 -0.62 -8.17
C PHE A 29 6.59 0.16 -8.94
N GLU A 30 6.80 1.44 -9.20
CA GLU A 30 5.95 2.28 -10.02
C GLU A 30 5.84 1.71 -11.45
N ARG A 31 6.98 1.33 -12.04
CA ARG A 31 7.02 0.71 -13.37
C ARG A 31 6.37 -0.67 -13.39
N ALA A 32 6.57 -1.46 -12.33
CA ALA A 32 5.92 -2.76 -12.20
C ALA A 32 4.40 -2.63 -12.09
N GLY A 33 3.92 -1.64 -11.34
CA GLY A 33 2.50 -1.30 -11.23
C GLY A 33 1.90 -0.89 -12.58
N SER A 34 2.56 0.02 -13.30
CA SER A 34 2.13 0.42 -14.63
C SER A 34 2.11 -0.75 -15.62
N ALA A 35 3.10 -1.64 -15.58
CA ALA A 35 3.12 -2.84 -16.43
C ALA A 35 1.96 -3.80 -16.10
N ALA A 36 1.58 -3.91 -14.83
CA ALA A 36 0.40 -4.69 -14.43
C ALA A 36 -0.90 -4.07 -14.97
N ILE A 37 -1.02 -2.73 -14.96
CA ILE A 37 -2.16 -2.02 -15.53
C ILE A 37 -2.18 -2.22 -17.06
N ASP A 38 -1.04 -2.11 -17.74
CA ASP A 38 -0.91 -2.38 -19.20
C ASP A 38 -1.35 -3.81 -19.57
N PHE A 39 -1.06 -4.77 -18.69
CA PHE A 39 -1.53 -6.15 -18.86
C PHE A 39 -3.05 -6.25 -18.74
N LEU A 40 -3.64 -5.58 -17.73
CA LEU A 40 -5.09 -5.57 -17.53
C LEU A 40 -5.82 -4.90 -18.70
N GLU A 41 -5.29 -3.82 -19.27
CA GLU A 41 -5.85 -3.15 -20.46
C GLU A 41 -5.95 -4.07 -21.67
N LYS A 42 -5.06 -5.04 -21.77
CA LYS A 42 -5.02 -6.02 -22.87
C LYS A 42 -5.77 -7.32 -22.56
N THR A 43 -6.28 -7.46 -21.33
CA THR A 43 -6.92 -8.68 -20.86
C THR A 43 -8.42 -8.69 -21.25
N PRO A 44 -8.90 -9.64 -22.06
CA PRO A 44 -10.30 -9.72 -22.44
C PRO A 44 -11.22 -9.83 -21.22
N GLY A 45 -12.32 -9.07 -21.23
CA GLY A 45 -13.32 -9.07 -20.18
C GLY A 45 -12.99 -8.22 -18.96
N ILE A 46 -11.87 -7.52 -18.96
CA ILE A 46 -11.52 -6.52 -17.93
C ILE A 46 -11.88 -5.13 -18.45
N ASP A 47 -12.57 -4.37 -17.60
CA ASP A 47 -12.81 -2.94 -17.80
C ASP A 47 -11.62 -2.14 -17.23
N ALA A 48 -10.68 -1.80 -18.11
CA ALA A 48 -9.48 -1.08 -17.72
C ALA A 48 -9.71 0.38 -17.27
N SER A 49 -10.90 0.92 -17.49
CA SER A 49 -11.28 2.23 -16.93
C SER A 49 -11.61 2.18 -15.43
N ARG A 50 -11.67 0.98 -14.86
CA ARG A 50 -12.13 0.70 -13.49
C ARG A 50 -11.14 -0.17 -12.72
N ILE A 51 -9.89 0.27 -12.63
CA ILE A 51 -8.81 -0.42 -11.92
C ILE A 51 -8.56 0.27 -10.58
N GLY A 52 -8.55 -0.51 -9.51
CA GLY A 52 -8.06 -0.10 -8.19
C GLY A 52 -6.88 -0.97 -7.75
N ALA A 53 -6.12 -0.50 -6.77
CA ALA A 53 -5.02 -1.26 -6.20
C ALA A 53 -5.15 -1.42 -4.69
N TYR A 54 -4.68 -2.56 -4.19
CA TYR A 54 -4.64 -2.90 -2.78
C TYR A 54 -3.23 -3.35 -2.39
N GLY A 55 -2.69 -2.77 -1.32
CA GLY A 55 -1.41 -3.14 -0.75
C GLY A 55 -1.51 -3.45 0.74
N TRP A 56 -0.80 -4.50 1.15
CA TRP A 56 -0.73 -4.97 2.52
C TRP A 56 0.67 -4.80 3.07
N SER A 57 0.83 -4.30 4.30
CA SER A 57 2.11 -4.11 4.96
C SER A 57 3.06 -3.31 4.05
N MET A 58 4.18 -3.85 3.61
CA MET A 58 5.07 -3.18 2.66
C MET A 58 4.36 -2.80 1.34
N GLY A 59 3.32 -3.53 0.94
CA GLY A 59 2.47 -3.16 -0.21
C GLY A 59 1.76 -1.82 -0.05
N SER A 60 1.48 -1.40 1.17
CA SER A 60 0.90 -0.08 1.48
C SER A 60 1.87 1.08 1.23
N TYR A 61 3.16 0.82 1.16
CA TYR A 61 4.15 1.78 0.70
C TYR A 61 4.21 1.85 -0.83
N TRP A 62 4.09 0.71 -1.52
CA TRP A 62 4.22 0.69 -2.98
C TRP A 62 2.96 1.17 -3.71
N VAL A 63 1.77 0.84 -3.20
CA VAL A 63 0.51 1.21 -3.87
C VAL A 63 0.33 2.73 -4.00
N PRO A 64 0.57 3.57 -2.98
CA PRO A 64 0.57 5.02 -3.13
C PRO A 64 1.59 5.54 -4.15
N ARG A 65 2.78 4.91 -4.22
CA ARG A 65 3.81 5.25 -5.20
C ARG A 65 3.34 4.98 -6.63
N ILE A 66 2.70 3.82 -6.84
CA ILE A 66 2.10 3.49 -8.16
C ILE A 66 1.02 4.51 -8.50
N ALA A 67 0.13 4.86 -7.56
CA ALA A 67 -0.96 5.81 -7.79
C ALA A 67 -0.46 7.24 -8.05
N ALA A 68 0.65 7.64 -7.45
CA ALA A 68 1.29 8.92 -7.75
C ALA A 68 1.87 8.97 -9.17
N HIS A 69 2.27 7.82 -9.70
CA HIS A 69 2.92 7.70 -11.02
C HIS A 69 1.94 7.38 -12.16
N ASP A 70 0.86 6.65 -11.86
CA ASP A 70 -0.08 6.15 -12.86
C ASP A 70 -1.53 6.55 -12.55
N SER A 71 -2.02 7.56 -13.24
CA SER A 71 -3.36 8.13 -13.05
C SER A 71 -4.51 7.21 -13.50
N ARG A 72 -4.22 6.05 -14.08
CA ARG A 72 -5.22 5.05 -14.46
C ARG A 72 -5.83 4.36 -13.24
N LEU A 73 -5.14 4.36 -12.08
CA LEU A 73 -5.73 3.89 -10.84
C LEU A 73 -6.88 4.81 -10.39
N LYS A 74 -8.04 4.22 -10.15
CA LYS A 74 -9.26 4.93 -9.74
C LYS A 74 -9.48 4.95 -8.23
N ALA A 75 -8.84 4.07 -7.50
CA ALA A 75 -8.84 4.03 -6.05
C ALA A 75 -7.67 3.18 -5.54
N ILE A 76 -7.20 3.48 -4.35
CA ILE A 76 -6.18 2.67 -3.68
C ILE A 76 -6.54 2.38 -2.23
N VAL A 77 -6.05 1.24 -1.76
CA VAL A 77 -6.12 0.84 -0.36
C VAL A 77 -4.73 0.45 0.12
N GLY A 78 -4.28 1.05 1.21
CA GLY A 78 -3.13 0.62 1.98
C GLY A 78 -3.57 0.07 3.33
N ALA A 79 -3.25 -1.19 3.63
CA ALA A 79 -3.59 -1.82 4.89
C ALA A 79 -2.35 -2.19 5.68
N MET A 80 -2.41 -2.02 7.02
CA MET A 80 -1.28 -2.28 7.92
C MET A 80 -0.04 -1.52 7.44
N GLY A 81 -0.20 -0.22 7.30
CA GLY A 81 0.54 0.60 6.38
C GLY A 81 1.88 1.09 6.87
N VAL A 82 2.86 0.97 6.00
CA VAL A 82 4.21 1.50 6.17
C VAL A 82 4.26 2.90 5.56
N TYR A 83 3.77 3.91 6.28
CA TYR A 83 3.65 5.28 5.78
C TYR A 83 4.76 6.21 6.25
N GLY A 84 5.36 5.94 7.41
CA GLY A 84 6.49 6.71 7.96
C GLY A 84 7.81 6.46 7.25
N GLN A 85 8.88 6.93 7.87
CA GLN A 85 10.25 6.70 7.40
C GLN A 85 10.62 5.21 7.50
N LYS A 86 11.19 4.67 6.43
CA LYS A 86 11.48 3.24 6.33
C LYS A 86 12.71 2.80 7.12
N ASP A 87 13.67 3.68 7.31
CA ASP A 87 14.81 3.43 8.19
C ASP A 87 14.33 3.08 9.61
N THR A 88 13.34 3.79 10.14
CA THR A 88 12.73 3.51 11.46
C THR A 88 12.18 2.10 11.53
N ILE A 89 11.43 1.65 10.52
CA ILE A 89 10.91 0.29 10.47
C ILE A 89 12.02 -0.76 10.48
N PHE A 90 13.06 -0.57 9.66
CA PHE A 90 14.17 -1.53 9.58
C PHE A 90 15.05 -1.53 10.83
N MET A 91 15.07 -0.44 11.59
CA MET A 91 15.79 -0.35 12.86
C MET A 91 15.03 -0.99 14.02
N HIS A 92 13.70 -0.84 14.07
CA HIS A 92 12.88 -1.27 15.21
C HIS A 92 12.15 -2.60 14.99
N SER A 93 12.06 -3.09 13.76
CA SER A 93 11.45 -4.39 13.47
C SER A 93 12.40 -5.55 13.78
N LYS A 94 11.85 -6.77 13.71
CA LYS A 94 12.67 -7.98 13.84
C LYS A 94 13.78 -7.97 12.77
N PRO A 95 15.01 -8.40 13.10
CA PRO A 95 16.14 -8.42 12.16
C PRO A 95 15.85 -9.11 10.82
N ALA A 96 14.91 -10.08 10.82
CA ALA A 96 14.48 -10.77 9.61
C ALA A 96 13.85 -9.84 8.55
N TYR A 97 13.13 -8.79 8.95
CA TYR A 97 12.54 -7.83 8.00
C TYR A 97 13.61 -7.06 7.25
N ARG A 98 14.63 -6.58 7.97
CA ARG A 98 15.80 -5.92 7.37
C ARG A 98 16.54 -6.86 6.44
N ALA A 99 16.82 -8.10 6.89
CA ALA A 99 17.50 -9.11 6.08
C ALA A 99 16.72 -9.46 4.80
N ASN A 100 15.39 -9.62 4.91
CA ASN A 100 14.54 -9.88 3.75
C ASN A 100 14.58 -8.74 2.74
N TYR A 101 14.52 -7.47 3.19
CA TYR A 101 14.55 -6.36 2.26
C TYR A 101 15.94 -6.17 1.62
N LYS A 102 17.02 -6.38 2.37
CA LYS A 102 18.38 -6.45 1.82
C LYS A 102 18.50 -7.50 0.72
N TYR A 103 17.92 -8.68 0.94
CA TYR A 103 17.85 -9.74 -0.07
C TYR A 103 17.03 -9.32 -1.30
N MET A 104 15.86 -8.72 -1.09
CA MET A 104 15.01 -8.20 -2.19
C MET A 104 15.73 -7.13 -3.03
N ALA A 105 16.54 -6.29 -2.38
CA ALA A 105 17.29 -5.22 -3.03
C ALA A 105 18.65 -5.65 -3.58
N ASN A 106 19.11 -6.87 -3.25
CA ASN A 106 20.47 -7.34 -3.50
C ASN A 106 21.56 -6.39 -2.90
N VAL A 107 21.26 -5.80 -1.74
CA VAL A 107 22.14 -4.88 -1.02
C VAL A 107 22.51 -5.50 0.32
N TYR A 108 23.71 -6.05 0.45
CA TYR A 108 24.14 -6.80 1.64
C TYR A 108 24.99 -5.96 2.61
N ASP A 109 25.62 -4.92 2.14
CA ASP A 109 26.33 -3.96 2.98
C ASP A 109 25.32 -3.14 3.80
N ASP A 110 25.59 -3.01 5.12
CA ASP A 110 24.66 -2.34 6.02
C ASP A 110 24.60 -0.83 5.80
N ALA A 111 25.71 -0.18 5.51
CA ALA A 111 25.75 1.26 5.28
C ALA A 111 25.02 1.63 3.98
N GLN A 112 25.23 0.87 2.91
CA GLN A 112 24.50 1.05 1.65
C GLN A 112 23.00 0.83 1.82
N PHE A 113 22.60 -0.16 2.63
CA PHE A 113 21.19 -0.41 2.91
C PHE A 113 20.56 0.73 3.73
N ASP A 114 21.26 1.26 4.73
CA ASP A 114 20.77 2.38 5.53
C ASP A 114 20.61 3.64 4.68
N GLU A 115 21.54 3.91 3.77
CA GLU A 115 21.43 5.00 2.80
C GLU A 115 20.21 4.83 1.87
N MET A 116 19.96 3.61 1.41
CA MET A 116 18.76 3.29 0.61
C MET A 116 17.48 3.48 1.43
N ALA A 117 17.43 2.94 2.65
CA ALA A 117 16.25 3.00 3.52
C ALA A 117 15.89 4.46 3.89
N ALA A 118 16.89 5.29 4.15
CA ALA A 118 16.69 6.72 4.45
C ALA A 118 16.03 7.51 3.29
N GLN A 119 16.15 7.03 2.05
CA GLN A 119 15.52 7.64 0.88
C GLN A 119 14.09 7.13 0.64
N MET A 120 13.66 6.06 1.35
CA MET A 120 12.33 5.48 1.18
C MET A 120 11.29 6.33 1.90
N SER A 121 10.64 7.25 1.18
CA SER A 121 9.61 8.14 1.70
C SER A 121 8.44 8.28 0.73
N LEU A 122 7.23 8.49 1.27
CA LEU A 122 6.04 8.87 0.51
C LEU A 122 5.84 10.38 0.44
N ALA A 123 6.49 11.15 1.31
CA ALA A 123 6.28 12.58 1.42
C ALA A 123 6.44 13.37 0.10
N PRO A 124 7.42 13.07 -0.77
CA PRO A 124 7.54 13.77 -2.06
C PRO A 124 6.44 13.46 -3.08
N LEU A 125 5.64 12.42 -2.84
CA LEU A 125 4.66 11.90 -3.78
C LEU A 125 3.22 12.22 -3.40
N VAL A 126 2.98 12.71 -2.19
CA VAL A 126 1.65 12.94 -1.60
C VAL A 126 0.76 13.77 -2.53
N ASP A 127 1.27 14.88 -3.06
CA ASP A 127 0.51 15.78 -3.93
C ASP A 127 0.19 15.19 -5.31
N GLN A 128 0.81 14.06 -5.66
CA GLN A 128 0.57 13.38 -6.93
C GLN A 128 -0.52 12.31 -6.81
N ILE A 129 -0.90 11.90 -5.60
CA ILE A 129 -1.98 10.94 -5.35
C ILE A 129 -3.32 11.66 -5.48
N LYS A 130 -4.08 11.35 -6.53
CA LYS A 130 -5.34 12.03 -6.87
C LYS A 130 -6.59 11.17 -6.68
N CYS A 131 -6.44 9.85 -6.71
CA CYS A 131 -7.56 8.93 -6.56
C CYS A 131 -7.97 8.76 -5.08
N PRO A 132 -9.23 8.39 -4.80
CA PRO A 132 -9.67 8.02 -3.47
C PRO A 132 -8.73 7.02 -2.80
N THR A 133 -8.34 7.31 -1.56
CA THR A 133 -7.35 6.56 -0.80
C THR A 133 -7.91 6.12 0.54
N LEU A 134 -7.89 4.82 0.80
CA LEU A 134 -8.20 4.24 2.10
C LEU A 134 -6.92 3.77 2.78
N LEU A 135 -6.73 4.18 4.02
CA LEU A 135 -5.71 3.67 4.92
C LEU A 135 -6.40 2.84 6.01
N ALA A 136 -5.90 1.65 6.31
CA ALA A 136 -6.46 0.80 7.37
C ALA A 136 -5.35 0.31 8.32
N MET A 137 -5.51 0.56 9.62
CA MET A 137 -4.51 0.32 10.65
C MET A 137 -5.07 -0.43 11.84
N GLY A 138 -4.25 -1.27 12.47
CA GLY A 138 -4.48 -1.71 13.83
C GLY A 138 -4.03 -0.61 14.81
N GLU A 139 -4.79 -0.39 15.86
CA GLU A 139 -4.49 0.63 16.88
C GLU A 139 -3.10 0.42 17.53
N PHE A 140 -2.75 -0.84 17.73
CA PHE A 140 -1.49 -1.26 18.36
C PHE A 140 -0.55 -1.95 17.39
N ASP A 141 -0.49 -1.46 16.15
CA ASP A 141 0.45 -1.98 15.15
C ASP A 141 1.90 -1.69 15.59
N GLU A 142 2.59 -2.74 15.98
CA GLU A 142 3.95 -2.66 16.52
C GLU A 142 5.03 -2.41 15.45
N LEU A 143 4.69 -2.59 14.16
CA LEU A 143 5.60 -2.39 13.04
C LEU A 143 5.37 -1.05 12.34
N CYS A 144 4.13 -0.60 12.32
CA CYS A 144 3.69 0.56 11.57
C CYS A 144 2.87 1.45 12.50
N PRO A 145 3.49 2.41 13.20
CA PRO A 145 2.79 3.28 14.15
C PRO A 145 1.57 3.95 13.53
N LEU A 146 0.47 3.96 14.28
CA LEU A 146 -0.77 4.62 13.85
C LEU A 146 -0.54 6.10 13.54
N GLU A 147 0.32 6.77 14.31
CA GLU A 147 0.69 8.19 14.10
C GLU A 147 1.24 8.45 12.69
N ASP A 148 2.03 7.52 12.13
CA ASP A 148 2.54 7.64 10.77
C ASP A 148 1.41 7.60 9.73
N ALA A 149 0.40 6.76 9.94
CA ALA A 149 -0.77 6.70 9.08
C ALA A 149 -1.66 7.95 9.22
N GLU A 150 -1.81 8.48 10.44
CA GLU A 150 -2.52 9.73 10.70
C GLU A 150 -1.84 10.91 10.01
N ASN A 151 -0.52 11.03 10.14
CA ASN A 151 0.26 12.07 9.48
C ASN A 151 0.17 11.97 7.94
N PHE A 152 0.24 10.76 7.40
CA PHE A 152 0.08 10.55 5.96
C PHE A 152 -1.36 10.86 5.51
N PHE A 153 -2.37 10.43 6.27
CA PHE A 153 -3.78 10.75 6.01
C PHE A 153 -4.00 12.27 5.96
N GLU A 154 -3.50 13.02 6.94
CA GLU A 154 -3.64 14.48 6.96
C GLU A 154 -2.97 15.15 5.75
N SER A 155 -1.85 14.63 5.30
CA SER A 155 -1.10 15.18 4.16
C SER A 155 -1.78 14.98 2.80
N LEU A 156 -2.60 13.94 2.64
CA LEU A 156 -3.30 13.64 1.38
C LEU A 156 -4.33 14.73 1.03
N GLN A 157 -4.38 15.12 -0.25
CA GLN A 157 -5.33 16.11 -0.78
C GLN A 157 -6.46 15.49 -1.63
N CYS A 158 -6.45 14.19 -1.82
CA CYS A 158 -7.49 13.42 -2.49
C CYS A 158 -8.63 13.03 -1.53
N PRO A 159 -9.78 12.51 -2.02
CA PRO A 159 -10.77 11.87 -1.17
C PRO A 159 -10.12 10.73 -0.35
N LYS A 160 -10.36 10.69 0.94
CA LYS A 160 -9.60 9.82 1.84
C LYS A 160 -10.43 9.27 2.99
N GLU A 161 -10.08 8.05 3.42
CA GLU A 161 -10.55 7.46 4.67
C GLU A 161 -9.40 6.85 5.45
N LEU A 162 -9.48 6.93 6.78
CA LEU A 162 -8.63 6.20 7.72
C LEU A 162 -9.51 5.30 8.58
N TRP A 163 -9.31 4.00 8.47
CA TRP A 163 -9.95 3.00 9.33
C TRP A 163 -8.98 2.54 10.40
N VAL A 164 -9.39 2.67 11.67
CA VAL A 164 -8.61 2.21 12.82
C VAL A 164 -9.35 1.06 13.48
N TYR A 165 -8.71 -0.08 13.59
CA TYR A 165 -9.25 -1.26 14.27
C TYR A 165 -8.74 -1.28 15.71
N GLU A 166 -9.63 -0.98 16.66
CA GLU A 166 -9.31 -0.91 18.09
C GLU A 166 -8.80 -2.27 18.61
N ASN A 167 -7.79 -2.23 19.45
CA ASN A 167 -7.10 -3.38 20.05
C ASN A 167 -6.45 -4.35 19.03
N GLU A 168 -6.36 -3.99 17.76
CA GLU A 168 -5.72 -4.82 16.76
C GLU A 168 -4.25 -4.42 16.54
N THR A 169 -3.46 -5.43 16.22
CA THR A 169 -2.03 -5.31 15.88
C THR A 169 -1.82 -5.32 14.36
N HIS A 170 -0.59 -5.52 13.90
CA HIS A 170 -0.23 -5.50 12.48
C HIS A 170 -1.07 -6.42 11.58
N THR A 171 -1.61 -7.52 12.08
CA THR A 171 -2.34 -8.50 11.25
C THR A 171 -3.86 -8.45 11.38
N PHE A 172 -4.43 -7.50 12.14
CA PHE A 172 -5.87 -7.38 12.46
C PHE A 172 -6.49 -8.63 13.12
N GLY A 173 -5.70 -9.61 13.49
CA GLY A 173 -6.12 -10.77 14.25
C GLY A 173 -7.44 -11.38 13.77
N SER A 174 -8.42 -11.47 14.66
CA SER A 174 -9.75 -12.00 14.37
C SER A 174 -10.62 -11.12 13.46
N ARG A 175 -10.24 -9.85 13.25
CA ARG A 175 -10.98 -8.88 12.44
C ARG A 175 -10.69 -8.98 10.94
N LEU A 176 -9.67 -9.74 10.57
CA LEU A 176 -9.23 -9.85 9.17
C LEU A 176 -10.32 -10.27 8.17
N PRO A 177 -11.22 -11.23 8.48
CA PRO A 177 -12.31 -11.57 7.58
C PRO A 177 -13.31 -10.42 7.35
N ASP A 178 -13.64 -9.67 8.40
CA ASP A 178 -14.53 -8.50 8.30
C ASP A 178 -13.86 -7.38 7.51
N PHE A 179 -12.58 -7.14 7.77
CA PHE A 179 -11.79 -6.17 7.03
C PHE A 179 -11.86 -6.45 5.52
N TYR A 180 -11.61 -7.68 5.07
CA TYR A 180 -11.67 -8.02 3.64
C TYR A 180 -13.05 -7.82 3.01
N LEU A 181 -14.11 -8.02 3.76
CA LEU A 181 -15.46 -7.76 3.27
C LEU A 181 -15.69 -6.26 3.06
N HIS A 182 -15.36 -5.44 4.05
CA HIS A 182 -15.58 -4.01 4.01
C HIS A 182 -14.65 -3.31 3.01
N VAL A 183 -13.39 -3.68 2.97
CA VAL A 183 -12.43 -3.06 2.03
C VAL A 183 -12.78 -3.35 0.57
N ALA A 184 -13.30 -4.55 0.28
CA ALA A 184 -13.75 -4.90 -1.06
C ALA A 184 -14.99 -4.10 -1.49
N ASP A 185 -15.91 -3.81 -0.56
CA ASP A 185 -17.06 -2.95 -0.83
C ASP A 185 -16.62 -1.49 -1.02
N TRP A 186 -15.76 -0.98 -0.15
CA TRP A 186 -15.22 0.37 -0.27
C TRP A 186 -14.47 0.56 -1.60
N LEU A 187 -13.59 -0.36 -1.95
CA LEU A 187 -12.80 -0.27 -3.18
C LEU A 187 -13.69 -0.26 -4.43
N ARG A 188 -14.72 -1.12 -4.47
CA ARG A 188 -15.71 -1.11 -5.54
C ARG A 188 -16.41 0.24 -5.64
N ASP A 189 -16.91 0.76 -4.51
CA ASP A 189 -17.66 2.02 -4.48
C ASP A 189 -16.75 3.22 -4.86
N ALA A 190 -15.49 3.19 -4.47
CA ALA A 190 -14.52 4.20 -4.88
C ALA A 190 -14.22 4.14 -6.39
N ILE A 191 -14.00 2.95 -6.95
CA ILE A 191 -13.82 2.74 -8.39
C ILE A 191 -15.06 3.18 -9.19
N ASP A 192 -16.25 2.98 -8.63
CA ASP A 192 -17.52 3.41 -9.22
C ASP A 192 -17.78 4.91 -9.09
N GLY A 193 -16.84 5.68 -8.51
CA GLY A 193 -16.96 7.13 -8.36
C GLY A 193 -17.97 7.59 -7.30
N LYS A 194 -18.31 6.73 -6.34
CA LYS A 194 -19.27 7.04 -5.27
C LYS A 194 -18.64 7.81 -4.09
N ILE A 195 -17.32 7.88 -4.03
CA ILE A 195 -16.62 8.68 -3.01
C ILE A 195 -16.53 10.11 -3.50
N ALA A 196 -17.21 11.02 -2.82
CA ALA A 196 -17.31 12.41 -3.24
C ALA A 196 -15.96 13.15 -3.16
N ALA A 197 -15.78 14.13 -4.02
CA ALA A 197 -14.67 15.07 -3.91
C ALA A 197 -14.70 15.78 -2.54
N GLY A 198 -13.54 15.89 -1.90
CA GLY A 198 -13.41 16.47 -0.55
C GLY A 198 -13.86 15.54 0.59
N HIS A 199 -14.22 14.29 0.29
CA HIS A 199 -14.51 13.31 1.33
C HIS A 199 -13.25 13.04 2.16
N ALA A 200 -13.33 13.25 3.47
CA ALA A 200 -12.28 12.94 4.43
C ALA A 200 -12.92 12.39 5.71
N LYS A 201 -12.64 11.14 6.05
CA LYS A 201 -13.30 10.48 7.18
C LYS A 201 -12.33 9.56 7.91
N ARG A 202 -12.33 9.65 9.25
CA ARG A 202 -11.79 8.62 10.14
C ARG A 202 -12.93 7.74 10.63
N ILE A 203 -12.72 6.43 10.67
CA ILE A 203 -13.67 5.44 11.19
C ILE A 203 -12.90 4.55 12.17
N ASP A 204 -13.30 4.62 13.43
CA ASP A 204 -12.77 3.73 14.45
C ASP A 204 -13.71 2.53 14.55
N HIS A 205 -13.18 1.33 14.28
CA HIS A 205 -13.88 0.06 14.35
C HIS A 205 -13.69 -0.51 15.76
N PRO A 206 -14.74 -0.56 16.60
CA PRO A 206 -14.61 -0.93 18.00
C PRO A 206 -14.08 -2.36 18.16
N ALA A 207 -13.35 -2.59 19.25
CA ALA A 207 -12.94 -3.92 19.68
C ALA A 207 -14.14 -4.87 19.80
N ARG A 208 -13.94 -6.15 19.54
CA ARG A 208 -14.95 -7.22 19.74
C ARG A 208 -14.65 -8.05 20.97
#